data_5a674c96f6ff4560a5ac02677cce3c8b
#
_entry.id   5a674c96f6ff4560a5ac02677cce3c8b
#
_cell.length_a   1.000
_cell.length_b   1.000
_cell.length_c   1.000
_cell.angle_alpha   90.00
_cell.angle_beta   90.00
_cell.angle_gamma   90.00
#
_symmetry.space_group_name_H-M   'P 1'
#
loop_
_entity.id
_entity.type
_entity.pdbx_description
1 polymer ?
#
loop_
_entity_poly.entity_id
_entity_poly.type
_entity_poly.pdbx_seq_one_letter_code
_entity_poly.pdbx_strand_id
1 'polypeptide(L)'
;MRIVLALALALAGLAARAQGNEVPGWFAESFLEFPQDVKEAAGEGKRLMLYFWQDGCPACRKLKETTLAERAIVDQTRAYFVPVALDVHGEREVQWTDGRTMREKELARELNVRGTPTLLFLDDKGAVLLRRVGYVAPERFVATLAEARRR
;
A
#
# COMPACT_ATOMS: atom_id res chain seq x y z
N MET A 1 -39.59 48.23 -20.26
CA MET A 1 -39.60 46.75 -20.41
C MET A 1 -38.15 46.27 -20.38
N ARG A 2 -37.68 45.85 -19.21
CA ARG A 2 -36.28 45.42 -19.00
C ARG A 2 -36.24 43.91 -18.88
N ILE A 3 -35.68 43.26 -19.89
CA ILE A 3 -35.48 41.83 -19.91
C ILE A 3 -34.17 41.53 -19.13
N VAL A 4 -34.29 40.93 -17.95
CA VAL A 4 -33.16 40.44 -17.18
C VAL A 4 -32.88 39.03 -17.66
N LEU A 5 -31.79 38.87 -18.42
CA LEU A 5 -31.30 37.59 -18.88
C LEU A 5 -30.51 36.93 -17.73
N ALA A 6 -31.12 35.97 -17.04
CA ALA A 6 -30.46 35.18 -16.00
C ALA A 6 -29.55 34.13 -16.68
N LEU A 7 -28.27 34.38 -16.62
CA LEU A 7 -27.24 33.42 -17.07
C LEU A 7 -27.04 32.40 -15.96
N ALA A 8 -27.66 31.23 -16.08
CA ALA A 8 -27.42 30.11 -15.21
C ALA A 8 -26.07 29.47 -15.59
N LEU A 9 -25.01 29.77 -14.84
CA LEU A 9 -23.76 29.03 -14.90
C LEU A 9 -24.01 27.65 -14.30
N ALA A 10 -24.13 26.64 -15.17
CA ALA A 10 -24.03 25.24 -14.79
C ALA A 10 -22.56 24.93 -14.45
N LEU A 11 -22.21 24.97 -13.17
CA LEU A 11 -20.97 24.35 -12.70
C LEU A 11 -21.15 22.82 -12.84
N ALA A 12 -20.75 22.30 -13.99
CA ALA A 12 -20.49 20.88 -14.13
C ALA A 12 -19.27 20.56 -13.28
N GLY A 13 -19.51 20.15 -12.04
CA GLY A 13 -18.48 19.57 -11.20
C GLY A 13 -17.91 18.35 -11.91
N LEU A 14 -16.70 18.48 -12.48
CA LEU A 14 -15.88 17.33 -12.82
C LEU A 14 -15.56 16.63 -11.49
N ALA A 15 -16.41 15.65 -11.12
CA ALA A 15 -15.99 14.63 -10.19
C ALA A 15 -14.80 13.93 -10.85
N ALA A 16 -13.59 14.29 -10.46
CA ALA A 16 -12.42 13.50 -10.75
C ALA A 16 -12.71 12.11 -10.20
N ARG A 17 -13.10 11.19 -11.09
CA ARG A 17 -13.10 9.76 -10.78
C ARG A 17 -11.68 9.47 -10.38
N ALA A 18 -11.47 9.26 -9.09
CA ALA A 18 -10.28 8.60 -8.61
C ALA A 18 -10.20 7.28 -9.38
N GLN A 19 -9.37 7.26 -10.41
CA GLN A 19 -9.10 6.05 -11.17
C GLN A 19 -8.58 5.04 -10.16
N GLY A 20 -9.15 3.86 -10.18
CA GLY A 20 -9.00 2.86 -9.17
C GLY A 20 -7.55 2.55 -8.87
N ASN A 21 -7.04 3.22 -7.88
CA ASN A 21 -5.81 2.89 -7.25
C ASN A 21 -6.03 1.52 -6.58
N GLU A 22 -5.20 0.56 -6.88
CA GLU A 22 -5.31 -0.81 -6.39
C GLU A 22 -4.87 -0.93 -4.92
N VAL A 23 -4.86 0.20 -4.21
CA VAL A 23 -4.50 0.30 -2.79
C VAL A 23 -5.77 0.41 -1.94
N PRO A 24 -5.92 -0.41 -0.89
CA PRO A 24 -7.01 -0.24 0.07
C PRO A 24 -6.92 1.08 0.82
N GLY A 25 -8.08 1.75 1.01
CA GLY A 25 -8.12 3.06 1.69
C GLY A 25 -7.77 3.04 3.18
N TRP A 26 -7.59 1.86 3.78
CA TRP A 26 -7.17 1.70 5.18
C TRP A 26 -5.64 1.55 5.36
N PHE A 27 -4.87 1.53 4.27
CA PHE A 27 -3.42 1.53 4.33
C PHE A 27 -2.91 2.85 4.92
N ALA A 28 -1.76 2.80 5.56
CA ALA A 28 -1.15 3.98 6.13
C ALA A 28 -0.63 4.92 5.04
N GLU A 29 -0.86 6.20 5.23
CA GLU A 29 -0.16 7.23 4.49
C GLU A 29 1.25 7.35 5.08
N SER A 30 2.28 7.27 4.23
CA SER A 30 3.68 7.39 4.61
C SER A 30 4.37 8.38 3.69
N PHE A 31 5.32 9.13 4.24
CA PHE A 31 6.25 9.94 3.48
C PHE A 31 7.38 9.11 2.86
N LEU A 32 7.34 7.78 3.05
CA LEU A 32 8.32 6.82 2.55
C LEU A 32 9.74 7.02 3.11
N GLU A 33 9.81 7.50 4.33
CA GLU A 33 11.03 7.56 5.14
C GLU A 33 11.13 6.30 6.01
N PHE A 34 11.51 5.17 5.41
CA PHE A 34 11.41 3.87 6.07
C PHE A 34 12.22 3.72 7.35
N PRO A 35 13.38 4.38 7.58
CA PRO A 35 14.01 4.35 8.89
C PRO A 35 13.09 4.90 10.01
N GLN A 36 12.32 5.94 9.69
CA GLN A 36 11.36 6.52 10.62
C GLN A 36 10.10 5.65 10.75
N ASP A 37 9.54 5.19 9.61
CA ASP A 37 8.35 4.33 9.59
C ASP A 37 8.58 3.04 10.40
N VAL A 38 9.74 2.39 10.25
CA VAL A 38 10.12 1.19 11.02
C VAL A 38 10.17 1.49 12.50
N LYS A 39 10.79 2.60 12.89
CA LYS A 39 10.91 3.03 14.29
C LYS A 39 9.55 3.32 14.92
N GLU A 40 8.67 4.00 14.21
CA GLU A 40 7.32 4.32 14.67
C GLU A 40 6.47 3.06 14.82
N ALA A 41 6.50 2.17 13.81
CA ALA A 41 5.81 0.89 13.88
C ALA A 41 6.30 0.04 15.07
N ALA A 42 7.62 -0.06 15.27
CA ALA A 42 8.20 -0.78 16.41
C ALA A 42 7.79 -0.16 17.76
N GLY A 43 7.70 1.16 17.85
CA GLY A 43 7.21 1.88 19.03
C GLY A 43 5.76 1.53 19.40
N GLU A 44 4.96 1.12 18.42
CA GLU A 44 3.59 0.63 18.60
C GLU A 44 3.51 -0.90 18.77
N GLY A 45 4.64 -1.60 18.83
CA GLY A 45 4.69 -3.06 18.85
C GLY A 45 4.28 -3.71 17.52
N LYS A 46 4.39 -2.97 16.42
CA LYS A 46 4.04 -3.39 15.06
C LYS A 46 5.28 -3.47 14.17
N ARG A 47 5.09 -4.01 12.98
CA ARG A 47 6.08 -4.06 11.90
C ARG A 47 5.51 -3.50 10.62
N LEU A 48 6.34 -3.22 9.63
CA LEU A 48 5.87 -2.79 8.32
C LEU A 48 5.44 -3.98 7.45
N MET A 49 4.34 -3.80 6.72
CA MET A 49 3.94 -4.64 5.60
C MET A 49 3.96 -3.76 4.34
N LEU A 50 4.86 -4.01 3.42
CA LEU A 50 4.96 -3.30 2.16
C LEU A 50 4.12 -4.02 1.11
N TYR A 51 3.30 -3.28 0.40
CA TYR A 51 2.47 -3.73 -0.70
C TYR A 51 2.91 -3.07 -2.00
N PHE A 52 3.61 -3.84 -2.83
CA PHE A 52 4.00 -3.40 -4.16
C PHE A 52 2.88 -3.70 -5.15
N TRP A 53 2.43 -2.67 -5.83
CA TRP A 53 1.32 -2.70 -6.77
C TRP A 53 1.66 -1.94 -8.05
N GLN A 54 0.79 -2.01 -9.05
CA GLN A 54 0.81 -1.15 -10.24
C GLN A 54 -0.60 -0.90 -10.71
N ASP A 55 -0.79 0.18 -11.45
CA ASP A 55 -2.06 0.48 -12.09
C ASP A 55 -2.42 -0.59 -13.13
N GLY A 56 -3.73 -0.89 -13.25
CA GLY A 56 -4.22 -1.89 -14.19
C GLY A 56 -3.83 -3.35 -13.87
N CYS A 57 -3.43 -3.67 -12.63
CA CYS A 57 -3.06 -5.02 -12.19
C CYS A 57 -4.30 -5.83 -11.75
N PRO A 58 -4.75 -6.85 -12.51
CA PRO A 58 -5.95 -7.61 -12.15
C PRO A 58 -5.80 -8.38 -10.83
N ALA A 59 -4.61 -8.93 -10.55
CA ALA A 59 -4.34 -9.65 -9.31
C ALA A 59 -4.30 -8.71 -8.09
N CYS A 60 -3.83 -7.47 -8.26
CA CYS A 60 -3.87 -6.42 -7.23
C CYS A 60 -5.32 -6.05 -6.90
N ARG A 61 -6.14 -5.83 -7.94
CA ARG A 61 -7.58 -5.55 -7.78
C ARG A 61 -8.28 -6.68 -7.05
N LYS A 62 -8.05 -7.91 -7.47
CA LYS A 62 -8.63 -9.09 -6.81
C LYS A 62 -8.21 -9.16 -5.34
N LEU A 63 -6.93 -8.93 -5.01
CA LEU A 63 -6.45 -8.92 -3.63
C LEU A 63 -7.15 -7.84 -2.80
N LYS A 64 -7.27 -6.62 -3.35
CA LYS A 64 -7.95 -5.50 -2.71
C LYS A 64 -9.43 -5.77 -2.46
N GLU A 65 -10.14 -6.29 -3.46
CA GLU A 65 -11.60 -6.47 -3.43
C GLU A 65 -12.04 -7.71 -2.64
N THR A 66 -11.17 -8.66 -2.44
CA THR A 66 -11.47 -9.89 -1.69
C THR A 66 -10.72 -9.90 -0.36
N THR A 67 -9.49 -10.35 -0.33
CA THR A 67 -8.71 -10.60 0.89
C THR A 67 -8.54 -9.36 1.75
N LEU A 68 -8.14 -8.23 1.14
CA LEU A 68 -7.92 -6.98 1.87
C LEU A 68 -9.21 -6.18 2.14
N ALA A 69 -10.37 -6.70 1.72
CA ALA A 69 -11.69 -6.17 2.05
C ALA A 69 -12.33 -6.91 3.24
N GLU A 70 -11.82 -8.07 3.63
CA GLU A 70 -12.36 -8.82 4.76
C GLU A 70 -12.03 -8.15 6.09
N ARG A 71 -13.07 -7.81 6.87
CA ARG A 71 -12.96 -7.11 8.15
C ARG A 71 -11.96 -7.77 9.09
N ALA A 72 -12.04 -9.07 9.25
CA ALA A 72 -11.16 -9.82 10.13
C ALA A 72 -9.67 -9.73 9.70
N ILE A 73 -9.39 -9.71 8.41
CA ILE A 73 -8.04 -9.54 7.86
C ILE A 73 -7.54 -8.11 8.06
N VAL A 74 -8.39 -7.12 7.82
CA VAL A 74 -8.07 -5.70 8.07
C VAL A 74 -7.70 -5.50 9.53
N ASP A 75 -8.55 -5.98 10.45
CA ASP A 75 -8.35 -5.82 11.89
C ASP A 75 -7.06 -6.54 12.35
N GLN A 76 -6.81 -7.77 11.90
CA GLN A 76 -5.57 -8.49 12.22
C GLN A 76 -4.33 -7.81 11.62
N THR A 77 -4.40 -7.35 10.37
CA THR A 77 -3.27 -6.66 9.75
C THR A 77 -2.93 -5.41 10.55
N ARG A 78 -3.91 -4.55 10.85
CA ARG A 78 -3.70 -3.30 11.59
C ARG A 78 -3.27 -3.51 13.04
N ALA A 79 -3.62 -4.65 13.64
CA ALA A 79 -3.20 -4.97 15.00
C ALA A 79 -1.67 -5.22 15.10
N TYR A 80 -1.05 -5.76 14.05
CA TYR A 80 0.34 -6.21 14.10
C TYR A 80 1.25 -5.59 13.05
N PHE A 81 0.68 -4.93 12.05
CA PHE A 81 1.44 -4.34 10.94
C PHE A 81 0.92 -2.96 10.60
N VAL A 82 1.83 -2.15 10.07
CA VAL A 82 1.52 -0.89 9.39
C VAL A 82 1.70 -1.14 7.90
N PRO A 83 0.60 -1.22 7.12
CA PRO A 83 0.68 -1.48 5.69
C PRO A 83 0.97 -0.19 4.92
N VAL A 84 2.00 -0.20 4.11
CA VAL A 84 2.42 0.90 3.22
C VAL A 84 2.44 0.43 1.78
N ALA A 85 1.86 1.22 0.87
CA ALA A 85 1.80 0.89 -0.55
C ALA A 85 2.89 1.59 -1.34
N LEU A 86 3.48 0.86 -2.29
CA LEU A 86 4.52 1.30 -3.20
C LEU A 86 4.15 0.93 -4.64
N ASP A 87 4.18 1.90 -5.54
CA ASP A 87 3.98 1.65 -6.97
C ASP A 87 5.31 1.20 -7.61
N VAL A 88 5.31 0.04 -8.27
CA VAL A 88 6.53 -0.46 -8.95
C VAL A 88 6.99 0.41 -10.12
N HIS A 89 6.15 1.32 -10.58
CA HIS A 89 6.47 2.33 -11.59
C HIS A 89 6.54 3.74 -11.00
N GLY A 90 6.39 3.87 -9.68
CA GLY A 90 6.29 5.14 -8.97
C GLY A 90 7.56 5.98 -9.01
N GLU A 91 7.35 7.28 -8.98
CA GLU A 91 8.40 8.30 -9.02
C GLU A 91 8.56 9.03 -7.69
N ARG A 92 7.79 8.65 -6.65
CA ARG A 92 7.99 9.25 -5.33
C ARG A 92 9.37 8.89 -4.80
N GLU A 93 9.96 9.85 -4.09
CA GLU A 93 11.21 9.61 -3.38
C GLU A 93 10.98 8.70 -2.18
N VAL A 94 11.88 7.77 -1.99
CA VAL A 94 11.88 6.80 -0.89
C VAL A 94 13.24 6.85 -0.20
N GLN A 95 13.26 7.02 1.10
CA GLN A 95 14.44 6.72 1.90
C GLN A 95 14.32 5.28 2.41
N TRP A 96 15.21 4.39 1.93
CA TRP A 96 15.20 3.00 2.34
C TRP A 96 15.81 2.82 3.75
N THR A 97 15.64 1.64 4.33
CA THR A 97 16.05 1.33 5.72
C THR A 97 17.56 1.44 5.97
N ASP A 98 18.38 1.44 4.93
CA ASP A 98 19.83 1.68 4.98
C ASP A 98 20.21 3.18 4.83
N GLY A 99 19.23 4.06 4.76
CA GLY A 99 19.38 5.50 4.63
C GLY A 99 19.56 6.01 3.20
N ARG A 100 19.68 5.14 2.19
CA ARG A 100 19.78 5.54 0.80
C ARG A 100 18.44 6.07 0.29
N THR A 101 18.51 7.10 -0.55
CA THR A 101 17.35 7.70 -1.20
C THR A 101 17.28 7.28 -2.66
N MET A 102 16.10 6.88 -3.11
CA MET A 102 15.86 6.42 -4.48
C MET A 102 14.37 6.60 -4.85
N ARG A 103 14.00 6.31 -6.11
CA ARG A 103 12.59 6.28 -6.51
C ARG A 103 11.93 4.96 -6.14
N GLU A 104 10.60 4.95 -5.96
CA GLU A 104 9.83 3.72 -5.68
C GLU A 104 10.17 2.60 -6.67
N LYS A 105 10.21 2.90 -7.97
CA LYS A 105 10.55 1.95 -9.03
C LYS A 105 11.96 1.37 -8.91
N GLU A 106 12.90 2.15 -8.37
CA GLU A 106 14.28 1.72 -8.15
C GLU A 106 14.34 0.78 -6.94
N LEU A 107 13.65 1.14 -5.86
CA LEU A 107 13.52 0.26 -4.69
C LEU A 107 12.86 -1.07 -5.07
N ALA A 108 11.80 -1.05 -5.88
CA ALA A 108 11.16 -2.26 -6.35
C ALA A 108 12.14 -3.19 -7.09
N ARG A 109 13.03 -2.62 -7.93
CA ARG A 109 14.07 -3.38 -8.63
C ARG A 109 15.12 -3.93 -7.67
N GLU A 110 15.62 -3.12 -6.73
CA GLU A 110 16.59 -3.57 -5.71
C GLU A 110 16.04 -4.70 -4.86
N LEU A 111 14.79 -4.61 -4.48
CA LEU A 111 14.12 -5.66 -3.71
C LEU A 111 13.66 -6.86 -4.58
N ASN A 112 14.04 -6.89 -5.86
CA ASN A 112 13.65 -7.94 -6.81
C ASN A 112 12.13 -8.18 -6.89
N VAL A 113 11.35 -7.12 -6.87
CA VAL A 113 9.91 -7.17 -7.11
C VAL A 113 9.68 -7.33 -8.62
N ARG A 114 9.41 -8.56 -9.05
CA ARG A 114 9.25 -8.92 -10.47
C ARG A 114 7.80 -9.09 -10.91
N GLY A 115 6.86 -8.95 -9.99
CA GLY A 115 5.43 -9.10 -10.27
C GLY A 115 4.59 -8.44 -9.19
N THR A 116 3.35 -8.12 -9.54
CA THR A 116 2.41 -7.49 -8.61
C THR A 116 1.14 -8.33 -8.48
N PRO A 117 0.52 -8.32 -7.31
CA PRO A 117 1.02 -7.72 -6.07
C PRO A 117 2.24 -8.48 -5.51
N THR A 118 3.12 -7.78 -4.81
CA THR A 118 4.13 -8.40 -3.93
C THR A 118 3.98 -7.82 -2.54
N LEU A 119 3.91 -8.68 -1.53
CA LEU A 119 3.89 -8.31 -0.13
C LEU A 119 5.24 -8.62 0.50
N LEU A 120 5.82 -7.65 1.18
CA LEU A 120 7.02 -7.84 2.01
C LEU A 120 6.67 -7.49 3.45
N PHE A 121 7.11 -8.33 4.36
CA PHE A 121 7.01 -8.06 5.80
C PHE A 121 8.41 -7.80 6.33
N LEU A 122 8.57 -6.69 7.03
CA LEU A 122 9.85 -6.29 7.60
C LEU A 122 9.91 -6.64 9.10
N ASP A 123 11.11 -6.83 9.62
CA ASP A 123 11.32 -6.89 11.05
C ASP A 123 11.40 -5.49 11.69
N ASP A 124 11.66 -5.43 12.98
CA ASP A 124 11.81 -4.21 13.76
C ASP A 124 13.09 -3.40 13.46
N LYS A 125 13.96 -3.95 12.60
CA LYS A 125 15.18 -3.30 12.09
C LYS A 125 15.08 -2.93 10.61
N GLY A 126 13.94 -3.27 9.96
CA GLY A 126 13.70 -3.00 8.55
C GLY A 126 14.26 -4.05 7.58
N ALA A 127 14.68 -5.22 8.08
CA ALA A 127 15.06 -6.33 7.21
C ALA A 127 13.83 -7.10 6.72
N VAL A 128 13.89 -7.61 5.48
CA VAL A 128 12.79 -8.39 4.90
C VAL A 128 12.73 -9.79 5.52
N LEU A 129 11.67 -10.07 6.27
CA LEU A 129 11.40 -11.36 6.91
C LEU A 129 10.69 -12.35 6.01
N LEU A 130 9.72 -11.87 5.25
CA LEU A 130 8.80 -12.71 4.50
C LEU A 130 8.37 -12.01 3.23
N ARG A 131 8.22 -12.80 2.15
CA ARG A 131 7.74 -12.34 0.85
C ARG A 131 6.59 -13.21 0.38
N ARG A 132 5.57 -12.57 -0.21
CA ARG A 132 4.53 -13.24 -0.98
C ARG A 132 4.38 -12.52 -2.32
N VAL A 133 4.29 -13.28 -3.39
CA VAL A 133 4.14 -12.77 -4.76
C VAL A 133 2.83 -13.27 -5.33
N GLY A 134 2.08 -12.40 -6.00
CA GLY A 134 0.79 -12.68 -6.59
C GLY A 134 -0.37 -12.61 -5.61
N TYR A 135 -1.54 -12.98 -6.11
CA TYR A 135 -2.75 -13.02 -5.30
C TYR A 135 -2.63 -14.03 -4.14
N VAL A 136 -3.03 -13.61 -2.95
CA VAL A 136 -3.06 -14.43 -1.75
C VAL A 136 -4.52 -14.52 -1.27
N ALA A 137 -5.08 -15.72 -1.27
CA ALA A 137 -6.44 -15.97 -0.78
C ALA A 137 -6.57 -15.70 0.73
N PRO A 138 -7.77 -15.40 1.24
CA PRO A 138 -7.99 -15.00 2.65
C PRO A 138 -7.34 -15.92 3.68
N GLU A 139 -7.57 -17.22 3.59
CA GLU A 139 -7.06 -18.20 4.56
C GLU A 139 -5.53 -18.24 4.54
N ARG A 140 -4.95 -18.13 3.34
CA ARG A 140 -3.49 -18.10 3.17
C ARG A 140 -2.89 -16.78 3.65
N PHE A 141 -3.65 -15.69 3.55
CA PHE A 141 -3.22 -14.39 4.06
C PHE A 141 -3.17 -14.39 5.58
N VAL A 142 -4.18 -14.94 6.25
CA VAL A 142 -4.18 -15.14 7.73
C VAL A 142 -2.96 -15.97 8.16
N ALA A 143 -2.69 -17.08 7.48
CA ALA A 143 -1.50 -17.89 7.76
C ALA A 143 -0.18 -17.11 7.52
N THR A 144 -0.14 -16.25 6.50
CA THR A 144 1.00 -15.38 6.21
C THR A 144 1.22 -14.35 7.32
N LEU A 145 0.16 -13.70 7.82
CA LEU A 145 0.26 -12.76 8.95
C LEU A 145 0.80 -13.48 10.21
N ALA A 146 0.28 -14.67 10.49
CA ALA A 146 0.74 -15.48 11.62
C ALA A 146 2.21 -15.89 11.48
N GLU A 147 2.66 -16.25 10.28
CA GLU A 147 4.07 -16.56 10.00
C GLU A 147 4.97 -15.32 10.18
N ALA A 148 4.59 -14.18 9.61
CA ALA A 148 5.35 -12.94 9.70
C ALA A 148 5.51 -12.43 11.15
N ARG A 149 4.53 -12.72 12.02
CA ARG A 149 4.60 -12.37 13.44
C ARG A 149 5.56 -13.25 14.25
N ARG A 150 5.70 -14.51 13.87
CA ARG A 150 6.56 -15.47 14.60
C ARG A 150 8.04 -15.35 14.27
N ARG A 151 8.37 -14.77 13.14
CA ARG A 151 9.76 -14.55 12.69
C ARG A 151 10.32 -13.28 13.33
#